data_0c04255aa237cacf35e6d3976fe02f6a
#
_entry.id   0c04255aa237cacf35e6d3976fe02f6a
#
_cell.length_a   1.000
_cell.length_b   1.000
_cell.length_c   1.000
_cell.angle_alpha   90.00
_cell.angle_beta   90.00
_cell.angle_gamma   90.00
#
_symmetry.space_group_name_H-M   'P 1'
#
loop_
_entity.id
_entity.type
_entity.pdbx_description
1 polymer ?
#
loop_
_entity_poly.entity_id
_entity_poly.type
_entity_poly.pdbx_seq_one_letter_code
_entity_poly.pdbx_strand_id
1 'polypeptide(L)'
;MSIPHAHSTVDAAEIGNFEAMAAEWWDPNGRLRPLHDLNPVRLEYLKREICSRFGRDMRDVRALEGLAVLDIGCGGGLLTEPLARLGAAMVGADAGAANIAAAKAHAEAQGLAI
;
A
#
# COMPACT_ATOMS: atom_id res chain seq x y z
N MET A 1 -13.62 -19.94 -11.32
CA MET A 1 -13.71 -20.23 -10.61
C MET A 1 -13.60 -20.24 -9.51
N SER A 2 -13.74 -20.24 -8.88
CA SER A 2 -13.58 -20.20 -7.93
C SER A 2 -13.49 -20.77 -7.07
N ILE A 3 -13.34 -20.89 -6.48
CA ILE A 3 -13.27 -21.31 -5.69
C ILE A 3 -13.63 -21.58 -4.80
N PRO A 4 -13.69 -21.91 -4.44
CA PRO A 4 -14.23 -22.28 -3.67
C PRO A 4 -14.22 -22.36 -2.57
N HIS A 5 -14.06 -22.25 -2.10
CA HIS A 5 -14.25 -22.29 -1.04
C HIS A 5 -14.89 -21.71 -0.46
N ALA A 6 -15.09 -21.80 -0.81
CA ALA A 6 -15.98 -21.34 -0.47
C ALA A 6 -16.30 -21.55 0.84
N HIS A 7 -16.47 -22.34 1.18
CA HIS A 7 -16.76 -22.51 2.42
C HIS A 7 -15.79 -22.06 3.28
N SER A 8 -15.22 -21.35 2.93
CA SER A 8 -14.44 -20.94 3.69
C SER A 8 -14.70 -20.19 4.54
N THR A 9 -14.89 -20.19 5.07
CA THR A 9 -15.12 -19.55 6.05
C THR A 9 -14.01 -18.87 6.56
N VAL A 10 -14.09 -17.80 6.72
CA VAL A 10 -13.20 -17.02 7.34
C VAL A 10 -13.25 -17.34 8.76
N ASP A 11 -12.24 -17.83 9.34
CA ASP A 11 -12.24 -18.08 10.77
C ASP A 11 -11.51 -16.96 11.51
N ALA A 12 -11.74 -16.89 12.81
CA ALA A 12 -11.18 -15.84 13.64
C ALA A 12 -9.66 -15.88 13.70
N ALA A 13 -9.07 -17.08 13.62
CA ALA A 13 -7.62 -17.24 13.66
C ALA A 13 -6.97 -16.66 12.40
N GLU A 14 -7.59 -16.87 11.24
CA GLU A 14 -7.11 -16.33 9.99
C GLU A 14 -7.21 -14.82 9.97
N ILE A 15 -8.31 -14.25 10.43
CA ILE A 15 -8.48 -12.81 10.55
C ILE A 15 -7.41 -12.23 11.48
N GLY A 16 -7.16 -12.88 12.61
CA GLY A 16 -6.15 -12.45 13.54
C GLY A 16 -4.75 -12.46 12.94
N ASN A 17 -4.46 -13.45 12.09
CA ASN A 17 -3.17 -13.52 11.40
C ASN A 17 -2.99 -12.37 10.41
N PHE A 18 -4.03 -12.00 9.68
CA PHE A 18 -3.96 -10.86 8.77
C PHE A 18 -3.78 -9.55 9.52
N GLU A 19 -4.47 -9.39 10.65
CA GLU A 19 -4.31 -8.20 11.48
C GLU A 19 -2.90 -8.11 12.06
N ALA A 20 -2.37 -9.23 12.55
CA ALA A 20 -1.01 -9.29 13.08
C ALA A 20 0.01 -8.97 11.99
N MET A 21 -0.19 -9.48 10.78
CA MET A 21 0.69 -9.22 9.65
C MET A 21 0.63 -7.75 9.22
N ALA A 22 -0.56 -7.16 9.20
CA ALA A 22 -0.71 -5.75 8.91
C ALA A 22 0.03 -4.90 9.93
N ALA A 23 -0.11 -5.24 11.21
CA ALA A 23 0.60 -4.53 12.28
C ALA A 23 2.11 -4.65 12.12
N GLU A 24 2.61 -5.82 11.72
CA GLU A 24 4.03 -6.02 11.49
C GLU A 24 4.55 -5.16 10.34
N TRP A 25 3.84 -5.12 9.23
CA TRP A 25 4.23 -4.30 8.09
C TRP A 25 4.31 -2.82 8.47
N TRP A 26 3.42 -2.36 9.31
CA TRP A 26 3.29 -0.94 9.62
C TRP A 26 3.95 -0.54 10.94
N ASP A 27 4.69 -1.44 11.57
CA ASP A 27 5.48 -1.12 12.75
C ASP A 27 6.85 -0.56 12.33
N PRO A 28 7.10 0.74 12.51
CA PRO A 28 8.35 1.35 12.08
C PRO A 28 9.56 0.91 12.91
N ASN A 29 9.32 0.22 14.01
CA ASN A 29 10.39 -0.28 14.88
C ASN A 29 10.51 -1.81 14.86
N GLY A 30 9.76 -2.47 13.98
CA GLY A 30 9.77 -3.91 13.84
C GLY A 30 10.79 -4.40 12.81
N ARG A 31 10.55 -5.60 12.31
CA ARG A 31 11.46 -6.24 11.35
C ARG A 31 11.58 -5.51 10.02
N LEU A 32 10.59 -4.70 9.69
CA LEU A 32 10.55 -3.96 8.43
C LEU A 32 11.04 -2.52 8.57
N ARG A 33 11.68 -2.21 9.70
CA ARG A 33 12.27 -0.90 9.93
C ARG A 33 13.12 -0.37 8.78
N PRO A 34 13.98 -1.20 8.14
CA PRO A 34 14.76 -0.68 7.02
C PRO A 34 13.93 -0.15 5.87
N LEU A 35 12.75 -0.75 5.62
CA LEU A 35 11.84 -0.25 4.58
C LEU A 35 11.21 1.07 4.99
N HIS A 36 10.84 1.20 6.27
CA HIS A 36 10.29 2.46 6.79
C HIS A 36 11.33 3.57 6.72
N ASP A 37 12.58 3.28 7.04
CA ASP A 37 13.66 4.27 6.98
C ASP A 37 13.93 4.73 5.55
N LEU A 38 13.81 3.82 4.59
CA LEU A 38 14.03 4.10 3.18
C LEU A 38 12.85 4.82 2.51
N ASN A 39 11.67 4.63 3.03
CA ASN A 39 10.43 5.05 2.38
C ASN A 39 10.37 6.57 2.05
N PRO A 40 10.78 7.48 2.95
CA PRO A 40 10.75 8.90 2.61
C PRO A 40 11.60 9.25 1.39
N VAL A 41 12.75 8.60 1.24
CA VAL A 41 13.65 8.81 0.10
C VAL A 41 13.01 8.28 -1.19
N ARG A 42 12.42 7.09 -1.12
CA ARG A 42 11.73 6.48 -2.26
C ARG A 42 10.56 7.34 -2.72
N LEU A 43 9.76 7.80 -1.76
CA LEU A 43 8.59 8.61 -2.05
C LEU A 43 8.99 9.94 -2.70
N GLU A 44 10.01 10.60 -2.16
CA GLU A 44 10.51 11.86 -2.70
C GLU A 44 10.99 11.69 -4.12
N TYR A 45 11.74 10.63 -4.39
CA TYR A 45 12.24 10.33 -5.72
C TYR A 45 11.09 10.11 -6.70
N LEU A 46 10.14 9.25 -6.34
CA LEU A 46 9.01 8.94 -7.21
C LEU A 46 8.14 10.16 -7.46
N LYS A 47 7.86 10.92 -6.42
CA LYS A 47 7.07 12.14 -6.57
C LYS A 47 7.74 13.11 -7.54
N ARG A 48 9.04 13.31 -7.40
CA ARG A 48 9.80 14.21 -8.27
C ARG A 48 9.75 13.74 -9.72
N GLU A 49 9.98 12.45 -9.95
CA GLU A 49 9.99 11.89 -11.31
C GLU A 49 8.61 11.97 -11.95
N ILE A 50 7.58 11.65 -11.21
CA ILE A 50 6.20 11.70 -11.71
C ILE A 50 5.79 13.14 -11.99
N CYS A 51 6.05 14.05 -11.07
CA CYS A 51 5.72 15.46 -11.25
C CYS A 51 6.46 16.04 -12.46
N SER A 52 7.72 15.71 -12.65
CA SER A 52 8.48 16.16 -13.80
C SER A 52 7.88 15.65 -15.10
N ARG A 53 7.53 14.36 -15.14
CA ARG A 53 6.99 13.72 -16.35
C ARG A 53 5.62 14.27 -16.75
N PHE A 54 4.78 14.58 -15.77
CA PHE A 54 3.39 14.97 -16.00
C PHE A 54 3.11 16.45 -15.76
N GLY A 55 4.15 17.25 -15.55
CA GLY A 55 3.99 18.69 -15.39
C GLY A 55 3.25 19.08 -14.11
N ARG A 56 3.52 18.40 -13.02
CA ARG A 56 2.87 18.66 -11.74
C ARG A 56 3.77 19.47 -10.82
N ASP A 57 3.14 20.23 -9.93
CA ASP A 57 3.86 21.04 -8.95
C ASP A 57 4.19 20.19 -7.71
N MET A 58 5.46 20.06 -7.41
CA MET A 58 5.94 19.29 -6.23
C MET A 58 5.40 19.83 -4.91
N ARG A 59 5.00 21.09 -4.87
CA ARG A 59 4.49 21.72 -3.64
C ARG A 59 3.01 21.44 -3.40
N ASP A 60 2.32 20.91 -4.39
CA ASP A 60 0.90 20.59 -4.26
C ASP A 60 0.75 19.36 -3.37
N VAL A 61 -0.09 19.45 -2.32
CA VAL A 61 -0.32 18.32 -1.42
C VAL A 61 -1.04 17.17 -2.12
N ARG A 62 -1.67 17.43 -3.25
CA ARG A 62 -2.31 16.41 -4.08
C ARG A 62 -1.69 16.40 -5.48
N ALA A 63 -0.36 16.42 -5.49
CA ALA A 63 0.40 16.55 -6.73
C ALA A 63 0.08 15.46 -7.76
N LEU A 64 -0.35 14.28 -7.33
CA LEU A 64 -0.63 13.16 -8.21
C LEU A 64 -2.12 12.95 -8.50
N GLU A 65 -2.94 13.93 -8.17
CA GLU A 65 -4.39 13.85 -8.38
C GLU A 65 -4.72 13.48 -9.82
N GLY A 66 -5.56 12.46 -9.97
CA GLY A 66 -6.02 12.03 -11.29
C GLY A 66 -5.07 11.09 -12.05
N LEU A 67 -3.88 10.84 -11.53
CA LEU A 67 -2.97 9.89 -12.16
C LEU A 67 -3.25 8.48 -11.67
N ALA A 68 -3.22 7.51 -12.60
CA ALA A 68 -3.37 6.09 -12.27
C ALA A 68 -1.98 5.47 -12.10
N VAL A 69 -1.76 4.80 -10.99
CA VAL A 69 -0.45 4.22 -10.66
C VAL A 69 -0.62 2.77 -10.25
N LEU A 70 0.21 1.91 -10.80
CA LEU A 70 0.28 0.50 -10.42
C LEU A 70 1.58 0.26 -9.65
N ASP A 71 1.44 -0.23 -8.42
CA ASP A 71 2.57 -0.58 -7.57
C ASP A 71 2.74 -2.10 -7.56
N ILE A 72 3.68 -2.60 -8.34
CA ILE A 72 3.96 -4.03 -8.45
C ILE A 72 4.93 -4.43 -7.36
N GLY A 73 4.61 -5.47 -6.62
CA GLY A 73 5.37 -5.88 -5.44
C GLY A 73 5.08 -4.97 -4.25
N CYS A 74 3.83 -4.59 -4.10
CA CYS A 74 3.44 -3.58 -3.10
C CYS A 74 3.60 -4.05 -1.64
N GLY A 75 3.71 -5.34 -1.38
CA GLY A 75 3.81 -5.87 -0.02
C GLY A 75 2.65 -5.41 0.83
N GLY A 76 2.93 -4.88 2.00
CA GLY A 76 1.90 -4.36 2.92
C GLY A 76 1.41 -2.95 2.61
N GLY A 77 1.89 -2.35 1.53
CA GLY A 77 1.38 -1.05 1.09
C GLY A 77 2.16 0.17 1.57
N LEU A 78 3.40 -0.02 2.04
CA LEU A 78 4.18 1.10 2.60
C LEU A 78 4.40 2.24 1.60
N LEU A 79 4.51 1.94 0.33
CA LEU A 79 4.67 2.95 -0.70
C LEU A 79 3.34 3.29 -1.37
N THR A 80 2.46 2.31 -1.50
CA THR A 80 1.14 2.47 -2.12
C THR A 80 0.32 3.55 -1.40
N GLU A 81 0.29 3.50 -0.08
CA GLU A 81 -0.55 4.42 0.70
C GLU A 81 -0.12 5.88 0.61
N PRO A 82 1.16 6.22 0.79
CA PRO A 82 1.55 7.63 0.63
C PRO A 82 1.32 8.17 -0.77
N LEU A 83 1.46 7.34 -1.81
CA LEU A 83 1.13 7.76 -3.18
C LEU A 83 -0.37 8.02 -3.33
N ALA A 84 -1.20 7.19 -2.70
CA ALA A 84 -2.65 7.42 -2.68
C ALA A 84 -3.00 8.73 -1.98
N ARG A 85 -2.29 9.05 -0.89
CA ARG A 85 -2.50 10.31 -0.18
C ARG A 85 -2.12 11.53 -1.01
N LEU A 86 -1.22 11.37 -1.98
CA LEU A 86 -0.89 12.43 -2.93
C LEU A 86 -1.92 12.57 -4.04
N GLY A 87 -2.97 11.77 -4.01
CA GLY A 87 -4.09 11.86 -4.96
C GLY A 87 -4.09 10.84 -6.06
N ALA A 88 -3.06 10.00 -6.16
CA ALA A 88 -3.00 8.98 -7.21
C ALA A 88 -4.09 7.93 -7.02
N ALA A 89 -4.65 7.47 -8.13
CA ALA A 89 -5.53 6.32 -8.14
C ALA A 89 -4.65 5.07 -8.15
N MET A 90 -4.49 4.45 -6.98
CA MET A 90 -3.52 3.38 -6.79
C MET A 90 -4.13 2.01 -6.96
N VAL A 91 -3.37 1.12 -7.60
CA VAL A 91 -3.60 -0.32 -7.58
C VAL A 91 -2.31 -0.97 -7.10
N GLY A 92 -2.40 -1.77 -6.05
CA GLY A 92 -1.27 -2.54 -5.57
C GLY A 92 -1.38 -3.98 -6.03
N ALA A 93 -0.26 -4.56 -6.42
CA ALA A 93 -0.19 -5.97 -6.82
C ALA A 93 1.01 -6.63 -6.14
N ASP A 94 0.82 -7.85 -5.68
CA ASP A 94 1.87 -8.61 -5.00
C ASP A 94 1.58 -10.10 -5.16
N ALA A 95 2.63 -10.89 -5.28
CA ALA A 95 2.48 -12.34 -5.41
C ALA A 95 2.03 -13.00 -4.11
N GLY A 96 2.25 -12.35 -2.97
CA GLY A 96 1.87 -12.89 -1.66
C GLY A 96 0.45 -12.50 -1.29
N ALA A 97 -0.46 -13.47 -1.31
CA ALA A 97 -1.86 -13.21 -0.95
C ALA A 97 -1.99 -12.64 0.47
N ALA A 98 -1.15 -13.10 1.39
CA ALA A 98 -1.14 -12.60 2.76
C ALA A 98 -0.71 -11.13 2.84
N ASN A 99 0.25 -10.73 1.99
CA ASN A 99 0.67 -9.34 1.91
C ASN A 99 -0.47 -8.46 1.41
N ILE A 100 -1.18 -8.92 0.39
CA ILE A 100 -2.33 -8.19 -0.15
C ILE A 100 -3.42 -8.05 0.91
N ALA A 101 -3.70 -9.10 1.66
CA ALA A 101 -4.70 -9.03 2.72
C ALA A 101 -4.30 -8.00 3.79
N ALA A 102 -3.02 -7.99 4.18
CA ALA A 102 -2.52 -7.02 5.14
C ALA A 102 -2.57 -5.59 4.60
N ALA A 103 -2.17 -5.40 3.34
CA ALA A 103 -2.21 -4.09 2.70
C ALA A 103 -3.64 -3.56 2.65
N LYS A 104 -4.58 -4.40 2.26
CA LYS A 104 -5.98 -4.03 2.15
C LYS A 104 -6.56 -3.66 3.51
N ALA A 105 -6.28 -4.46 4.53
CA ALA A 105 -6.77 -4.22 5.87
C ALA A 105 -6.27 -2.87 6.40
N HIS A 106 -5.00 -2.57 6.20
CA HIS A 106 -4.44 -1.31 6.67
C HIS A 106 -5.01 -0.12 5.89
N ALA A 107 -5.09 -0.22 4.57
CA ALA A 107 -5.64 0.85 3.73
C ALA A 107 -7.08 1.17 4.13
N GLU A 108 -7.90 0.14 4.35
CA GLU A 108 -9.28 0.35 4.79
C GLU A 108 -9.34 1.04 6.14
N ALA A 109 -8.49 0.65 7.08
CA ALA A 109 -8.42 1.29 8.39
C ALA A 109 -8.01 2.76 8.29
N GLN A 110 -7.25 3.13 7.27
CA GLN A 110 -6.83 4.51 7.02
C GLN A 110 -7.82 5.29 6.15
N GLY A 111 -8.90 4.67 5.71
CA GLY A 111 -9.88 5.33 4.86
C GLY A 111 -9.39 5.56 3.43
N LEU A 112 -8.46 4.77 2.96
CA LEU A 112 -7.91 4.90 1.61
C LEU A 112 -8.55 3.89 0.66
N ALA A 113 -8.93 4.36 -0.51
CA ALA A 113 -9.49 3.53 -1.56
C ALA A 113 -8.36 3.06 -2.48
N ILE A 114 -7.89 1.85 -2.22
CA ILE A 114 -6.80 1.25 -3.00
C ILE A 114 -7.21 -0.14 -3.45
#